data_e5e40dbb870513a4f7d64439c751b601
#
_entry.id   e5e40dbb870513a4f7d64439c751b601
#
_cell.length_a   1.000
_cell.length_b   1.000
_cell.length_c   1.000
_cell.angle_alpha   90.00
_cell.angle_beta   90.00
_cell.angle_gamma   90.00
#
_symmetry.space_group_name_H-M   'P 1'
#
loop_
_entity.id
_entity.type
_entity.pdbx_description
1 polymer ?
#
loop_
_entity_poly.entity_id
_entity_poly.type
_entity_poly.pdbx_seq_one_letter_code
_entity_poly.pdbx_strand_id
1 'polypeptide(L)'
;MKKLLLCVPFLALMFQSCSNIEDEYMYDKGLYTINWEAAADSSSVTIINRFWNETGNYFNYESDGYDETFHYWPQAHAMDVLIDASIRTHDAKYKDCFDKWYAGINSKNGGSYWNNFYDDMEWIALTMIRLYEVTDEAKYLDTAKQLWNWIKEGWNEEYCNGGIAWNHGDVWSKNACSNGPAGLIACRLYQIEKVEEYKEWAIKIYQWEREHLFNPATGAVYDNIDGRTDNLNTLTLSYNQGTFLGTAHELFKITGEASYLKDARKAAYFGISDGSMIDAGNNLLRDEGNGDGGLFKGIFIRYFVKLILDDNLEPIYQKKFITFFNNNADILWRKGVNKSDLLYGSSWAKGAEGSTQLTIQTSGCTLIEAKAYYEKYKK
;
A
#
# COMPACT_ATOMS: atom_id res chain seq x y z
N MET A 1 -63.71 24.41 47.43
CA MET A 1 -62.91 25.46 46.81
C MET A 1 -61.57 24.87 46.43
N LYS A 2 -61.29 24.88 45.13
CA LYS A 2 -59.99 24.87 44.48
C LYS A 2 -59.00 23.67 44.72
N LYS A 3 -59.10 22.69 43.90
CA LYS A 3 -57.95 21.89 43.45
C LYS A 3 -57.66 22.34 42.05
N LEU A 4 -56.51 22.92 41.89
CA LEU A 4 -55.94 23.25 40.55
C LEU A 4 -54.49 22.91 40.51
N LEU A 5 -54.12 22.23 39.45
CA LEU A 5 -52.84 22.05 38.81
C LEU A 5 -51.69 21.30 39.50
N LEU A 6 -51.40 20.20 38.91
CA LEU A 6 -50.02 19.79 38.59
C LEU A 6 -50.09 18.77 37.43
N CYS A 7 -50.19 19.30 36.23
CA CYS A 7 -49.91 18.57 35.00
C CYS A 7 -49.15 19.48 34.08
N VAL A 8 -47.86 19.42 34.09
CA VAL A 8 -46.85 19.71 33.10
C VAL A 8 -45.53 19.79 33.89
N PRO A 9 -44.58 18.88 33.78
CA PRO A 9 -43.70 18.77 32.65
C PRO A 9 -43.31 17.28 32.35
N PHE A 10 -43.97 16.65 31.46
CA PHE A 10 -43.51 15.32 30.95
C PHE A 10 -43.34 15.30 29.44
N LEU A 11 -43.32 16.48 28.79
CA LEU A 11 -43.24 16.55 27.32
C LEU A 11 -41.91 17.09 26.78
N ALA A 12 -40.92 17.33 27.64
CA ALA A 12 -39.64 17.92 27.20
C ALA A 12 -38.44 16.95 27.17
N LEU A 13 -38.67 15.64 27.42
CA LEU A 13 -37.61 14.63 27.46
C LEU A 13 -37.65 13.62 26.32
N MET A 14 -38.49 13.81 25.31
CA MET A 14 -38.57 12.87 24.18
C MET A 14 -37.97 13.39 22.85
N PHE A 15 -37.26 14.48 22.83
CA PHE A 15 -36.69 15.02 21.59
C PHE A 15 -35.16 14.99 21.52
N GLN A 16 -34.47 14.27 22.41
CA GLN A 16 -33.00 14.15 22.36
C GLN A 16 -32.48 12.74 22.08
N SER A 17 -33.32 11.82 21.60
CA SER A 17 -32.91 10.44 21.33
C SER A 17 -33.01 10.01 19.86
N CYS A 18 -33.24 10.89 18.91
CA CYS A 18 -33.42 10.49 17.50
C CYS A 18 -32.28 10.81 16.54
N SER A 19 -31.18 11.47 16.97
CA SER A 19 -30.14 11.84 16.03
C SER A 19 -29.03 10.80 15.88
N ASN A 20 -28.91 9.80 16.76
CA ASN A 20 -27.83 8.80 16.68
C ASN A 20 -28.27 7.44 16.12
N ILE A 21 -29.56 7.21 16.00
CA ILE A 21 -30.09 5.90 15.54
C ILE A 21 -30.15 5.84 14.01
N GLU A 22 -30.41 6.96 13.33
CA GLU A 22 -30.50 6.98 11.87
C GLU A 22 -29.13 6.82 11.19
N ASP A 23 -28.04 7.36 11.76
CA ASP A 23 -26.69 7.21 11.21
C ASP A 23 -26.13 5.79 11.38
N GLU A 24 -26.39 5.12 12.50
CA GLU A 24 -26.05 3.72 12.66
C GLU A 24 -26.86 2.80 11.73
N TYR A 25 -28.13 3.11 11.48
CA TYR A 25 -29.03 2.31 10.66
C TYR A 25 -28.73 2.41 9.16
N MET A 26 -28.33 3.58 8.67
CA MET A 26 -27.99 3.77 7.24
C MET A 26 -26.68 3.06 6.85
N TYR A 27 -25.81 2.76 7.80
CA TYR A 27 -24.53 2.09 7.58
C TYR A 27 -24.51 0.64 8.06
N ASP A 28 -25.63 0.09 8.50
CA ASP A 28 -25.75 -1.32 8.85
C ASP A 28 -25.52 -2.18 7.60
N LYS A 29 -24.69 -3.21 7.74
CA LYS A 29 -24.29 -4.13 6.66
C LYS A 29 -25.47 -4.74 5.89
N GLY A 30 -26.63 -4.82 6.51
CA GLY A 30 -27.85 -5.36 5.90
C GLY A 30 -28.62 -4.38 4.99
N LEU A 31 -28.39 -3.07 5.13
CA LEU A 31 -29.20 -2.04 4.48
C LEU A 31 -28.56 -1.35 3.29
N TYR A 32 -27.23 -1.45 3.15
CA TYR A 32 -26.49 -0.75 2.13
C TYR A 32 -25.44 -1.66 1.47
N THR A 33 -25.66 -1.98 0.20
CA THR A 33 -24.69 -2.69 -0.63
C THR A 33 -23.75 -1.70 -1.29
N ILE A 34 -22.45 -1.86 -1.07
CA ILE A 34 -21.43 -0.98 -1.66
C ILE A 34 -21.24 -1.37 -3.12
N ASN A 35 -21.38 -0.40 -4.03
CA ASN A 35 -20.90 -0.53 -5.40
C ASN A 35 -19.40 -0.18 -5.41
N TRP A 36 -18.54 -1.21 -5.46
CA TRP A 36 -17.10 -1.05 -5.34
C TRP A 36 -16.45 -0.35 -6.53
N GLU A 37 -17.02 -0.47 -7.74
CA GLU A 37 -16.56 0.29 -8.90
C GLU A 37 -16.82 1.78 -8.70
N ALA A 38 -18.03 2.17 -8.31
CA ALA A 38 -18.36 3.55 -8.04
C ALA A 38 -17.58 4.12 -6.83
N ALA A 39 -17.31 3.28 -5.82
CA ALA A 39 -16.46 3.65 -4.69
C ALA A 39 -15.03 3.94 -5.14
N ALA A 40 -14.46 3.11 -6.00
CA ALA A 40 -13.13 3.30 -6.56
C ALA A 40 -13.05 4.53 -7.47
N ASP A 41 -14.07 4.76 -8.32
CA ASP A 41 -14.13 5.98 -9.15
C ASP A 41 -14.08 7.25 -8.31
N SER A 42 -14.92 7.28 -7.26
CA SER A 42 -15.00 8.43 -6.35
C SER A 42 -13.71 8.61 -5.54
N SER A 43 -13.09 7.50 -5.15
CA SER A 43 -11.87 7.48 -4.33
C SER A 43 -10.65 7.94 -5.12
N SER A 44 -10.37 7.31 -6.28
CA SER A 44 -9.13 7.53 -7.02
C SER A 44 -9.04 8.92 -7.66
N VAL A 45 -10.18 9.49 -8.06
CA VAL A 45 -10.18 10.86 -8.61
C VAL A 45 -9.77 11.92 -7.59
N THR A 46 -9.87 11.63 -6.27
CA THR A 46 -9.42 12.57 -5.23
C THR A 46 -7.92 12.79 -5.25
N ILE A 47 -7.13 11.80 -5.71
CA ILE A 47 -5.67 11.96 -5.88
C ILE A 47 -5.38 13.10 -6.86
N ILE A 48 -6.14 13.19 -7.95
CA ILE A 48 -6.01 14.30 -8.90
C ILE A 48 -6.59 15.59 -8.30
N ASN A 49 -7.84 15.54 -7.83
CA ASN A 49 -8.58 16.73 -7.46
C ASN A 49 -8.02 17.46 -6.23
N ARG A 50 -7.33 16.76 -5.33
CA ARG A 50 -6.86 17.29 -4.05
C ARG A 50 -5.35 17.42 -3.94
N PHE A 51 -4.59 16.62 -4.70
CA PHE A 51 -3.14 16.56 -4.52
C PHE A 51 -2.34 16.93 -5.76
N TRP A 52 -2.95 16.90 -6.96
CA TRP A 52 -2.21 17.19 -8.18
C TRP A 52 -1.77 18.64 -8.27
N ASN A 53 -0.46 18.88 -8.41
CA ASN A 53 0.13 20.18 -8.65
C ASN A 53 0.30 20.39 -10.17
N GLU A 54 -0.60 21.18 -10.77
CA GLU A 54 -0.60 21.45 -12.22
C GLU A 54 0.66 22.18 -12.70
N THR A 55 1.31 22.96 -11.84
CA THR A 55 2.52 23.72 -12.21
C THR A 55 3.74 22.83 -12.19
N GLY A 56 3.85 21.97 -11.17
CA GLY A 56 5.02 21.11 -10.95
C GLY A 56 4.89 19.71 -11.53
N ASN A 57 3.67 19.30 -11.91
CA ASN A 57 3.36 17.94 -12.40
C ASN A 57 3.76 16.83 -11.42
N TYR A 58 3.44 17.02 -10.16
CA TYR A 58 3.66 16.05 -9.07
C TYR A 58 2.47 16.12 -8.08
N PHE A 59 2.47 15.31 -7.05
CA PHE A 59 1.44 15.36 -6.01
C PHE A 59 1.93 16.14 -4.80
N ASN A 60 1.15 17.13 -4.37
CA ASN A 60 1.36 17.87 -3.12
C ASN A 60 1.27 16.91 -1.91
N TYR A 61 1.86 17.30 -0.79
CA TYR A 61 1.86 16.44 0.39
C TYR A 61 0.54 16.48 1.16
N GLU A 62 -0.15 17.63 1.19
CA GLU A 62 -1.41 17.83 1.91
C GLU A 62 -2.59 18.09 0.95
N SER A 63 -3.77 17.61 1.31
CA SER A 63 -4.99 17.67 0.49
C SER A 63 -5.61 19.06 0.35
N ASP A 64 -5.25 20.01 1.22
CA ASP A 64 -5.71 21.40 1.19
C ASP A 64 -4.80 22.34 0.38
N GLY A 65 -3.68 21.81 -0.14
CA GLY A 65 -2.68 22.57 -0.86
C GLY A 65 -1.80 23.49 0.02
N TYR A 66 -1.92 23.39 1.34
CA TYR A 66 -1.10 24.18 2.25
C TYR A 66 0.36 23.71 2.26
N ASP A 67 0.58 22.40 2.19
CA ASP A 67 1.91 21.80 2.07
C ASP A 67 2.12 21.22 0.66
N GLU A 68 2.87 21.97 -0.15
CA GLU A 68 3.28 21.57 -1.50
C GLU A 68 4.64 20.87 -1.51
N THR A 69 5.17 20.45 -0.34
CA THR A 69 6.46 19.77 -0.25
C THR A 69 6.48 18.55 -1.15
N PHE A 70 7.56 18.44 -1.92
CA PHE A 70 7.79 17.28 -2.77
C PHE A 70 8.46 16.17 -1.94
N HIS A 71 7.71 15.11 -1.68
CA HIS A 71 8.22 13.88 -1.09
C HIS A 71 8.34 12.82 -2.19
N TYR A 72 9.55 12.30 -2.42
CA TYR A 72 9.87 11.50 -3.60
C TYR A 72 9.15 10.16 -3.65
N TRP A 73 9.30 9.33 -2.62
CA TRP A 73 8.77 7.96 -2.65
C TRP A 73 7.23 7.85 -2.65
N PRO A 74 6.44 8.74 -1.97
CA PRO A 74 4.99 8.64 -2.02
C PRO A 74 4.40 8.95 -3.41
N GLN A 75 5.16 9.67 -4.26
CA GLN A 75 4.75 9.95 -5.64
C GLN A 75 4.49 8.66 -6.43
N ALA A 76 5.32 7.63 -6.23
CA ALA A 76 5.19 6.33 -6.86
C ALA A 76 3.82 5.70 -6.55
N HIS A 77 3.47 5.65 -5.28
CA HIS A 77 2.25 4.99 -4.83
C HIS A 77 0.97 5.76 -5.20
N ALA A 78 1.03 7.10 -5.21
CA ALA A 78 -0.07 7.92 -5.71
C ALA A 78 -0.30 7.70 -7.21
N MET A 79 0.78 7.63 -7.99
CA MET A 79 0.69 7.28 -9.42
C MET A 79 0.19 5.84 -9.60
N ASP A 80 0.56 4.91 -8.75
CA ASP A 80 0.06 3.53 -8.77
C ASP A 80 -1.47 3.46 -8.62
N VAL A 81 -2.08 4.33 -7.82
CA VAL A 81 -3.55 4.43 -7.74
C VAL A 81 -4.15 4.91 -9.07
N LEU A 82 -3.52 5.89 -9.73
CA LEU A 82 -3.99 6.35 -11.04
C LEU A 82 -3.83 5.27 -12.12
N ILE A 83 -2.77 4.46 -12.06
CA ILE A 83 -2.60 3.32 -12.95
C ILE A 83 -3.71 2.29 -12.70
N ASP A 84 -4.03 1.94 -11.45
CA ASP A 84 -5.11 1.02 -11.12
C ASP A 84 -6.46 1.52 -11.65
N ALA A 85 -6.77 2.81 -11.44
CA ALA A 85 -7.97 3.44 -11.95
C ALA A 85 -8.01 3.46 -13.48
N SER A 86 -6.87 3.72 -14.16
CA SER A 86 -6.76 3.66 -15.60
C SER A 86 -7.03 2.28 -16.18
N ILE A 87 -6.47 1.21 -15.55
CA ILE A 87 -6.71 -0.18 -15.94
C ILE A 87 -8.18 -0.57 -15.78
N ARG A 88 -8.84 -0.09 -14.73
CA ARG A 88 -10.23 -0.41 -14.44
C ARG A 88 -11.20 0.32 -15.35
N THR A 89 -10.98 1.63 -15.58
CA THR A 89 -11.96 2.51 -16.24
C THR A 89 -11.67 2.80 -17.69
N HIS A 90 -10.40 2.70 -18.12
CA HIS A 90 -9.88 3.20 -19.41
C HIS A 90 -10.10 4.69 -19.64
N ASP A 91 -10.36 5.49 -18.59
CA ASP A 91 -10.58 6.93 -18.67
C ASP A 91 -9.25 7.66 -18.93
N ALA A 92 -9.24 8.50 -19.97
CA ALA A 92 -8.06 9.25 -20.41
C ALA A 92 -7.49 10.18 -19.32
N LYS A 93 -8.34 10.72 -18.42
CA LYS A 93 -7.91 11.65 -17.37
C LYS A 93 -6.77 11.10 -16.50
N TYR A 94 -6.73 9.78 -16.27
CA TYR A 94 -5.66 9.16 -15.51
C TYR A 94 -4.37 9.06 -16.33
N LYS A 95 -4.49 8.70 -17.62
CA LYS A 95 -3.34 8.60 -18.52
C LYS A 95 -2.70 9.96 -18.80
N ASP A 96 -3.50 11.03 -18.83
CA ASP A 96 -3.03 12.40 -19.02
C ASP A 96 -2.04 12.86 -17.91
N CYS A 97 -2.07 12.19 -16.75
CA CYS A 97 -1.11 12.43 -15.66
C CYS A 97 0.22 11.71 -15.84
N PHE A 98 0.30 10.61 -16.61
CA PHE A 98 1.47 9.73 -16.63
C PHE A 98 2.73 10.43 -17.12
N ASP A 99 2.70 11.02 -18.31
CA ASP A 99 3.87 11.72 -18.87
C ASP A 99 4.20 13.00 -18.14
N LYS A 100 3.20 13.71 -17.66
CA LYS A 100 3.38 14.91 -16.85
C LYS A 100 4.10 14.56 -15.54
N TRP A 101 3.62 13.52 -14.84
CA TRP A 101 4.24 13.04 -13.62
C TRP A 101 5.67 12.55 -13.84
N TYR A 102 5.90 11.77 -14.92
CA TYR A 102 7.23 11.30 -15.29
C TYR A 102 8.22 12.45 -15.40
N ALA A 103 7.88 13.50 -16.16
CA ALA A 103 8.73 14.67 -16.30
C ALA A 103 8.80 15.50 -14.99
N GLY A 104 7.69 15.62 -14.28
CA GLY A 104 7.58 16.41 -13.05
C GLY A 104 8.43 15.90 -11.92
N ILE A 105 8.39 14.60 -11.61
CA ILE A 105 9.22 14.02 -10.55
C ILE A 105 10.70 14.07 -10.89
N ASN A 106 11.07 13.87 -12.16
CA ASN A 106 12.47 14.04 -12.58
C ASN A 106 12.95 15.47 -12.34
N SER A 107 12.17 16.46 -12.79
CA SER A 107 12.49 17.88 -12.59
C SER A 107 12.58 18.26 -11.12
N LYS A 108 11.64 17.83 -10.29
CA LYS A 108 11.62 18.11 -8.85
C LYS A 108 12.75 17.42 -8.09
N ASN A 109 13.20 16.29 -8.56
CA ASN A 109 14.34 15.54 -8.00
C ASN A 109 15.69 15.95 -8.62
N GLY A 110 15.80 17.20 -9.07
CA GLY A 110 17.07 17.78 -9.56
C GLY A 110 17.48 17.32 -10.96
N GLY A 111 16.55 16.88 -11.80
CA GLY A 111 16.80 16.43 -13.17
C GLY A 111 17.27 14.98 -13.27
N SER A 112 17.05 14.19 -12.24
CA SER A 112 17.41 12.78 -12.16
C SER A 112 16.35 11.97 -11.42
N TYR A 113 16.30 10.65 -11.67
CA TYR A 113 15.57 9.71 -10.83
C TYR A 113 16.42 9.08 -9.72
N TRP A 114 17.71 9.42 -9.66
CA TRP A 114 18.61 8.95 -8.62
C TRP A 114 18.21 9.55 -7.25
N ASN A 115 18.28 8.73 -6.20
CA ASN A 115 18.08 9.16 -4.82
C ASN A 115 19.16 8.56 -3.91
N ASN A 116 19.43 9.20 -2.77
CA ASN A 116 20.34 8.69 -1.77
C ASN A 116 19.84 7.41 -1.09
N PHE A 117 18.50 7.22 -1.02
CA PHE A 117 17.88 6.06 -0.45
C PHE A 117 17.53 5.05 -1.55
N TYR A 118 17.90 3.78 -1.35
CA TYR A 118 17.68 2.74 -2.35
C TYR A 118 16.20 2.38 -2.47
N ASP A 119 15.47 2.28 -1.35
CA ASP A 119 14.03 2.04 -1.33
C ASP A 119 13.22 3.13 -2.06
N ASP A 120 13.60 4.41 -1.94
CA ASP A 120 13.00 5.52 -2.69
C ASP A 120 13.08 5.28 -4.21
N MET A 121 14.25 4.84 -4.71
CA MET A 121 14.43 4.49 -6.11
C MET A 121 13.64 3.24 -6.50
N GLU A 122 13.50 2.28 -5.61
CA GLU A 122 12.78 1.04 -5.83
C GLU A 122 11.28 1.28 -6.04
N TRP A 123 10.68 2.14 -5.23
CA TRP A 123 9.28 2.50 -5.40
C TRP A 123 9.01 3.14 -6.76
N ILE A 124 9.86 4.06 -7.18
CA ILE A 124 9.75 4.68 -8.51
C ILE A 124 9.96 3.63 -9.61
N ALA A 125 10.95 2.73 -9.49
CA ALA A 125 11.19 1.69 -10.48
C ALA A 125 9.98 0.75 -10.66
N LEU A 126 9.32 0.35 -9.56
CA LEU A 126 8.11 -0.46 -9.60
C LEU A 126 6.97 0.25 -10.34
N THR A 127 6.78 1.54 -10.08
CA THR A 127 5.76 2.35 -10.78
C THR A 127 6.12 2.52 -12.26
N MET A 128 7.39 2.73 -12.62
CA MET A 128 7.84 2.78 -14.01
C MET A 128 7.56 1.47 -14.76
N ILE A 129 7.80 0.32 -14.13
CA ILE A 129 7.44 -0.99 -14.71
C ILE A 129 5.93 -1.05 -14.97
N ARG A 130 5.10 -0.61 -14.04
CA ARG A 130 3.65 -0.61 -14.21
C ARG A 130 3.19 0.35 -15.32
N LEU A 131 3.80 1.52 -15.45
CA LEU A 131 3.55 2.45 -16.54
C LEU A 131 3.87 1.82 -17.89
N TYR A 132 5.02 1.13 -18.00
CA TYR A 132 5.36 0.37 -19.20
C TYR A 132 4.30 -0.69 -19.54
N GLU A 133 3.85 -1.46 -18.57
CA GLU A 133 2.86 -2.52 -18.77
C GLU A 133 1.49 -2.01 -19.29
N VAL A 134 1.13 -0.77 -18.97
CA VAL A 134 -0.16 -0.20 -19.40
C VAL A 134 -0.08 0.69 -20.63
N THR A 135 1.13 1.17 -21.00
CA THR A 135 1.32 2.10 -22.12
C THR A 135 2.14 1.51 -23.27
N ASP A 136 2.96 0.50 -23.00
CA ASP A 136 3.98 -0.08 -23.90
C ASP A 136 5.06 0.95 -24.33
N GLU A 137 5.23 2.04 -23.56
CA GLU A 137 6.21 3.08 -23.86
C GLU A 137 7.58 2.76 -23.28
N ALA A 138 8.56 2.50 -24.14
CA ALA A 138 9.90 2.05 -23.77
C ALA A 138 10.60 2.94 -22.74
N LYS A 139 10.35 4.26 -22.73
CA LYS A 139 10.97 5.20 -21.79
C LYS A 139 10.79 4.80 -20.32
N TYR A 140 9.64 4.24 -19.97
CA TYR A 140 9.36 3.81 -18.60
C TYR A 140 10.18 2.56 -18.23
N LEU A 141 10.23 1.58 -19.12
CA LEU A 141 11.06 0.38 -18.90
C LEU A 141 12.54 0.73 -18.85
N ASP A 142 13.02 1.60 -19.74
CA ASP A 142 14.42 2.06 -19.76
C ASP A 142 14.77 2.78 -18.45
N THR A 143 13.87 3.61 -17.92
CA THR A 143 14.05 4.29 -16.63
C THR A 143 14.07 3.28 -15.47
N ALA A 144 13.16 2.30 -15.48
CA ALA A 144 13.16 1.24 -14.46
C ALA A 144 14.46 0.44 -14.46
N LYS A 145 15.01 0.12 -15.63
CA LYS A 145 16.31 -0.57 -15.79
C LYS A 145 17.49 0.29 -15.34
N GLN A 146 17.42 1.60 -15.58
CA GLN A 146 18.44 2.52 -15.08
C GLN A 146 18.42 2.57 -13.54
N LEU A 147 17.23 2.71 -12.94
CA LEU A 147 17.06 2.66 -11.49
C LEU A 147 17.55 1.32 -10.93
N TRP A 148 17.20 0.20 -11.55
CA TRP A 148 17.67 -1.11 -11.16
C TRP A 148 19.21 -1.21 -11.13
N ASN A 149 19.88 -0.60 -12.10
CA ASN A 149 21.35 -0.60 -12.11
C ASN A 149 21.93 0.14 -10.90
N TRP A 150 21.35 1.27 -10.51
CA TRP A 150 21.75 2.00 -9.30
C TRP A 150 21.39 1.26 -8.02
N ILE A 151 20.20 0.63 -7.96
CA ILE A 151 19.76 -0.17 -6.82
C ILE A 151 20.70 -1.34 -6.54
N LYS A 152 21.16 -2.04 -7.59
CA LYS A 152 22.12 -3.15 -7.45
C LYS A 152 23.44 -2.73 -6.78
N GLU A 153 23.86 -1.47 -6.89
CA GLU A 153 25.07 -0.95 -6.25
C GLU A 153 24.97 -0.98 -4.72
N GLY A 154 23.75 -0.99 -4.17
CA GLY A 154 23.48 -1.12 -2.73
C GLY A 154 23.75 -2.52 -2.16
N TRP A 155 23.92 -3.54 -3.02
CA TRP A 155 24.28 -4.87 -2.56
C TRP A 155 25.72 -4.89 -2.07
N ASN A 156 25.92 -5.27 -0.81
CA ASN A 156 27.24 -5.25 -0.18
C ASN A 156 27.42 -6.49 0.69
N GLU A 157 28.46 -7.28 0.42
CA GLU A 157 28.75 -8.53 1.13
C GLU A 157 29.65 -8.33 2.36
N GLU A 158 30.15 -7.10 2.58
CA GLU A 158 30.95 -6.78 3.76
C GLU A 158 30.12 -6.87 5.06
N TYR A 159 28.82 -6.55 4.97
CA TYR A 159 27.89 -6.61 6.11
C TYR A 159 26.80 -7.64 5.86
N CYS A 160 26.57 -8.50 6.83
CA CYS A 160 25.54 -9.55 6.82
C CYS A 160 25.59 -10.46 5.57
N ASN A 161 26.77 -10.65 4.99
CA ASN A 161 26.99 -11.46 3.77
C ASN A 161 26.07 -11.09 2.60
N GLY A 162 25.69 -9.82 2.46
CA GLY A 162 24.81 -9.36 1.38
C GLY A 162 23.73 -8.39 1.81
N GLY A 163 22.65 -8.37 1.01
CA GLY A 163 21.54 -7.45 1.17
C GLY A 163 21.80 -6.06 0.62
N ILE A 164 20.74 -5.42 0.13
CA ILE A 164 20.79 -4.03 -0.31
C ILE A 164 20.73 -3.13 0.92
N ALA A 165 21.63 -2.15 0.97
CA ALA A 165 21.67 -1.17 2.04
C ALA A 165 20.43 -0.25 2.00
N TRP A 166 20.13 0.43 3.09
CA TRP A 166 19.06 1.40 3.11
C TRP A 166 19.38 2.66 2.30
N ASN A 167 20.63 3.16 2.45
CA ASN A 167 21.08 4.33 1.70
C ASN A 167 22.59 4.26 1.41
N HIS A 168 23.07 5.16 0.58
CA HIS A 168 24.47 5.22 0.16
C HIS A 168 25.45 5.56 1.30
N GLY A 169 24.99 6.23 2.36
CA GLY A 169 25.81 6.61 3.52
C GLY A 169 25.89 5.50 4.57
N ASP A 170 24.82 4.73 4.76
CA ASP A 170 24.69 3.73 5.80
C ASP A 170 24.71 2.31 5.19
N VAL A 171 25.78 1.97 4.48
CA VAL A 171 25.93 0.69 3.74
C VAL A 171 25.81 -0.55 4.63
N TRP A 172 25.93 -0.39 5.92
CA TRP A 172 25.77 -1.43 6.96
C TRP A 172 24.33 -1.63 7.41
N SER A 173 23.43 -0.67 7.14
CA SER A 173 22.00 -0.78 7.48
C SER A 173 21.28 -1.59 6.41
N LYS A 174 20.83 -2.78 6.75
CA LYS A 174 20.15 -3.70 5.82
C LYS A 174 18.70 -3.84 6.20
N ASN A 175 17.84 -3.22 5.39
CA ASN A 175 16.43 -3.05 5.73
C ASN A 175 15.51 -3.90 4.83
N ALA A 176 14.39 -4.35 5.37
CA ALA A 176 13.36 -5.06 4.60
C ALA A 176 12.79 -4.14 3.49
N CYS A 177 12.63 -2.83 3.76
CA CYS A 177 12.14 -1.86 2.77
C CYS A 177 13.03 -1.69 1.55
N SER A 178 14.33 -2.03 1.63
CA SER A 178 15.26 -2.00 0.49
C SER A 178 15.49 -3.38 -0.14
N ASN A 179 15.05 -4.46 0.45
CA ASN A 179 15.25 -5.80 -0.09
C ASN A 179 13.96 -6.38 -0.69
N GLY A 180 12.83 -6.25 -0.02
CA GLY A 180 11.55 -6.70 -0.56
C GLY A 180 11.19 -6.07 -1.91
N PRO A 181 11.16 -4.72 -2.04
CA PRO A 181 10.88 -4.07 -3.32
C PRO A 181 11.91 -4.36 -4.40
N ALA A 182 13.22 -4.45 -4.06
CA ALA A 182 14.25 -4.83 -5.02
C ALA A 182 14.02 -6.24 -5.60
N GLY A 183 13.65 -7.21 -4.74
CA GLY A 183 13.26 -8.54 -5.17
C GLY A 183 12.06 -8.51 -6.13
N LEU A 184 11.06 -7.67 -5.86
CA LEU A 184 9.91 -7.44 -6.74
C LEU A 184 10.31 -6.88 -8.10
N ILE A 185 11.19 -5.86 -8.13
CA ILE A 185 11.69 -5.28 -9.39
C ILE A 185 12.37 -6.36 -10.24
N ALA A 186 13.26 -7.13 -9.64
CA ALA A 186 13.97 -8.20 -10.33
C ALA A 186 13.00 -9.27 -10.89
N CYS A 187 11.99 -9.68 -10.11
CA CYS A 187 10.93 -10.58 -10.59
C CYS A 187 10.20 -10.00 -11.79
N ARG A 188 9.79 -8.73 -11.74
CA ARG A 188 9.02 -8.08 -12.80
C ARG A 188 9.85 -7.87 -14.07
N LEU A 189 11.10 -7.45 -13.95
CA LEU A 189 12.02 -7.33 -15.10
C LEU A 189 12.25 -8.69 -15.76
N TYR A 190 12.42 -9.77 -14.97
CA TYR A 190 12.47 -11.13 -15.53
C TYR A 190 11.19 -11.52 -16.26
N GLN A 191 10.03 -11.18 -15.73
CA GLN A 191 8.76 -11.50 -16.37
C GLN A 191 8.57 -10.78 -17.71
N ILE A 192 9.12 -9.58 -17.86
CA ILE A 192 9.06 -8.78 -19.08
C ILE A 192 10.13 -9.25 -20.10
N GLU A 193 11.38 -9.30 -19.71
CA GLU A 193 12.51 -9.47 -20.64
C GLU A 193 13.03 -10.92 -20.75
N LYS A 194 12.70 -11.80 -19.79
CA LYS A 194 13.18 -13.20 -19.71
C LYS A 194 14.71 -13.33 -19.63
N VAL A 195 15.39 -12.31 -19.13
CA VAL A 195 16.83 -12.33 -18.88
C VAL A 195 17.10 -13.03 -17.56
N GLU A 196 17.84 -14.13 -17.56
CA GLU A 196 18.10 -14.98 -16.38
C GLU A 196 18.76 -14.23 -15.22
N GLU A 197 19.62 -13.26 -15.49
CA GLU A 197 20.26 -12.43 -14.45
C GLU A 197 19.23 -11.81 -13.49
N TYR A 198 18.08 -11.36 -13.99
CA TYR A 198 17.05 -10.79 -13.12
C TYR A 198 16.45 -11.85 -12.18
N LYS A 199 16.22 -13.06 -12.66
CA LYS A 199 15.70 -14.15 -11.81
C LYS A 199 16.74 -14.55 -10.76
N GLU A 200 18.01 -14.61 -11.12
CA GLU A 200 19.11 -14.89 -10.20
C GLU A 200 19.17 -13.83 -9.10
N TRP A 201 19.06 -12.55 -9.45
CA TRP A 201 18.98 -11.46 -8.49
C TRP A 201 17.75 -11.55 -7.58
N ALA A 202 16.58 -11.83 -8.13
CA ALA A 202 15.35 -11.99 -7.34
C ALA A 202 15.50 -13.10 -6.30
N ILE A 203 16.05 -14.25 -6.68
CA ILE A 203 16.31 -15.37 -5.79
C ILE A 203 17.36 -15.00 -4.74
N LYS A 204 18.47 -14.34 -5.15
CA LYS A 204 19.56 -13.93 -4.27
C LYS A 204 19.06 -12.97 -3.17
N ILE A 205 18.30 -11.94 -3.55
CA ILE A 205 17.75 -10.95 -2.62
C ILE A 205 16.74 -11.61 -1.67
N TYR A 206 15.79 -12.39 -2.21
CA TYR A 206 14.81 -13.09 -1.39
C TYR A 206 15.47 -14.05 -0.39
N GLN A 207 16.48 -14.83 -0.81
CA GLN A 207 17.18 -15.75 0.09
C GLN A 207 17.85 -15.00 1.23
N TRP A 208 18.50 -13.87 0.92
CA TRP A 208 19.13 -13.04 1.94
C TRP A 208 18.08 -12.48 2.93
N GLU A 209 16.99 -11.90 2.44
CA GLU A 209 15.92 -11.33 3.30
C GLU A 209 15.27 -12.42 4.15
N ARG A 210 15.04 -13.60 3.56
CA ARG A 210 14.50 -14.78 4.24
C ARG A 210 15.40 -15.30 5.36
N GLU A 211 16.69 -15.24 5.18
CA GLU A 211 17.68 -15.71 6.15
C GLU A 211 17.85 -14.72 7.32
N HIS A 212 17.84 -13.42 7.04
CA HIS A 212 18.22 -12.40 8.02
C HIS A 212 17.03 -11.69 8.65
N LEU A 213 15.94 -11.47 7.91
CA LEU A 213 14.82 -10.64 8.35
C LEU A 213 13.49 -11.40 8.49
N PHE A 214 13.34 -12.59 7.89
CA PHE A 214 12.11 -13.35 7.99
C PHE A 214 12.16 -14.42 9.07
N ASN A 215 11.14 -14.47 9.92
CA ASN A 215 10.99 -15.54 10.91
C ASN A 215 10.08 -16.65 10.35
N PRO A 216 10.62 -17.80 9.94
CA PRO A 216 9.83 -18.87 9.32
C PRO A 216 8.88 -19.59 10.29
N ALA A 217 9.02 -19.42 11.61
CA ALA A 217 8.12 -20.00 12.60
C ALA A 217 6.84 -19.18 12.74
N THR A 218 6.95 -17.85 12.75
CA THR A 218 5.81 -16.92 12.93
C THR A 218 5.27 -16.35 11.64
N GLY A 219 6.14 -16.09 10.64
CA GLY A 219 5.84 -15.34 9.43
C GLY A 219 6.18 -13.85 9.54
N ALA A 220 6.75 -13.40 10.66
CA ALA A 220 7.16 -12.01 10.83
C ALA A 220 8.30 -11.65 9.87
N VAL A 221 8.22 -10.49 9.25
CA VAL A 221 9.33 -9.81 8.57
C VAL A 221 9.78 -8.66 9.44
N TYR A 222 11.00 -8.70 9.90
CA TYR A 222 11.61 -7.71 10.77
C TYR A 222 12.15 -6.52 9.97
N ASP A 223 12.24 -5.37 10.60
CA ASP A 223 12.51 -4.11 9.92
C ASP A 223 13.92 -4.04 9.32
N ASN A 224 14.94 -4.26 10.15
CA ASN A 224 16.33 -4.16 9.68
C ASN A 224 17.33 -4.89 10.57
N ILE A 225 18.53 -5.11 10.02
CA ILE A 225 19.70 -5.55 10.78
C ILE A 225 20.85 -4.55 10.61
N ASP A 226 21.49 -4.17 11.74
CA ASP A 226 22.73 -3.39 11.74
C ASP A 226 23.91 -4.34 11.53
N GLY A 227 24.46 -4.36 10.32
CA GLY A 227 25.56 -5.27 9.96
C GLY A 227 26.89 -5.04 10.66
N ARG A 228 27.04 -3.95 11.44
CA ARG A 228 28.23 -3.69 12.27
C ARG A 228 28.20 -4.47 13.59
N THR A 229 27.00 -4.79 14.05
CA THR A 229 26.76 -5.35 15.37
C THR A 229 25.93 -6.61 15.35
N ASP A 230 25.41 -7.01 14.19
CA ASP A 230 24.44 -8.07 13.97
C ASP A 230 23.14 -7.88 14.81
N ASN A 231 22.84 -6.63 15.19
CA ASN A 231 21.66 -6.32 15.96
C ASN A 231 20.41 -6.27 15.08
N LEU A 232 19.52 -7.23 15.29
CA LEU A 232 18.26 -7.34 14.57
C LEU A 232 17.19 -6.46 15.24
N ASN A 233 16.66 -5.48 14.50
CA ASN A 233 15.48 -4.72 14.89
C ASN A 233 14.22 -5.52 14.53
N THR A 234 13.56 -6.05 15.54
CA THR A 234 12.38 -6.92 15.39
C THR A 234 11.06 -6.17 15.24
N LEU A 235 11.09 -4.85 15.02
CA LEU A 235 9.90 -4.09 14.65
C LEU A 235 9.26 -4.70 13.40
N THR A 236 7.94 -4.81 13.39
CA THR A 236 7.18 -5.29 12.24
C THR A 236 6.30 -4.18 11.69
N LEU A 237 6.39 -3.95 10.40
CA LEU A 237 5.65 -2.92 9.67
C LEU A 237 4.88 -3.55 8.51
N SER A 238 3.68 -3.05 8.23
CA SER A 238 2.80 -3.71 7.25
C SER A 238 3.39 -3.73 5.84
N TYR A 239 4.09 -2.67 5.42
CA TYR A 239 4.70 -2.62 4.09
C TYR A 239 5.83 -3.64 3.90
N ASN A 240 6.64 -3.92 4.94
CA ASN A 240 7.67 -4.96 4.91
C ASN A 240 7.06 -6.37 4.74
N GLN A 241 5.97 -6.66 5.49
CA GLN A 241 5.19 -7.88 5.27
C GLN A 241 4.67 -7.97 3.84
N GLY A 242 4.18 -6.84 3.31
CA GLY A 242 3.63 -6.73 1.96
C GLY A 242 4.66 -7.01 0.86
N THR A 243 5.83 -6.40 0.93
CA THR A 243 6.87 -6.56 -0.10
C THR A 243 7.51 -7.94 -0.07
N PHE A 244 7.79 -8.49 1.11
CA PHE A 244 8.29 -9.86 1.25
C PHE A 244 7.28 -10.88 0.68
N LEU A 245 6.00 -10.81 1.08
CA LEU A 245 4.98 -11.72 0.54
C LEU A 245 4.84 -11.57 -0.99
N GLY A 246 4.97 -10.34 -1.48
CA GLY A 246 4.90 -10.05 -2.91
C GLY A 246 6.06 -10.69 -3.68
N THR A 247 7.29 -10.52 -3.21
CA THR A 247 8.49 -11.13 -3.81
C THR A 247 8.41 -12.65 -3.79
N ALA A 248 8.04 -13.23 -2.65
CA ALA A 248 7.86 -14.67 -2.54
C ALA A 248 6.76 -15.20 -3.49
N HIS A 249 5.64 -14.50 -3.59
CA HIS A 249 4.55 -14.87 -4.50
C HIS A 249 4.96 -14.77 -5.98
N GLU A 250 5.68 -13.71 -6.38
CA GLU A 250 6.17 -13.60 -7.76
C GLU A 250 7.24 -14.66 -8.08
N LEU A 251 8.12 -15.00 -7.13
CA LEU A 251 9.06 -16.12 -7.30
C LEU A 251 8.34 -17.47 -7.46
N PHE A 252 7.27 -17.71 -6.70
CA PHE A 252 6.43 -18.89 -6.93
C PHE A 252 5.87 -18.95 -8.36
N LYS A 253 5.35 -17.84 -8.87
CA LYS A 253 4.83 -17.75 -10.24
C LYS A 253 5.90 -17.97 -11.32
N ILE A 254 7.15 -17.55 -11.03
CA ILE A 254 8.29 -17.71 -11.95
C ILE A 254 8.83 -19.14 -11.94
N THR A 255 8.94 -19.75 -10.76
CA THR A 255 9.67 -21.04 -10.58
C THR A 255 8.77 -22.26 -10.40
N GLY A 256 7.55 -22.06 -9.90
CA GLY A 256 6.66 -23.16 -9.49
C GLY A 256 7.02 -23.80 -8.14
N GLU A 257 8.05 -23.29 -7.43
CA GLU A 257 8.50 -23.87 -6.17
C GLU A 257 7.55 -23.50 -5.01
N ALA A 258 6.88 -24.50 -4.45
CA ALA A 258 5.88 -24.32 -3.38
C ALA A 258 6.42 -23.68 -2.08
N SER A 259 7.73 -23.71 -1.85
CA SER A 259 8.39 -23.07 -0.71
C SER A 259 8.15 -21.56 -0.69
N TYR A 260 8.19 -20.91 -1.83
CA TYR A 260 7.93 -19.46 -1.96
C TYR A 260 6.48 -19.12 -1.61
N LEU A 261 5.50 -19.86 -2.15
CA LEU A 261 4.09 -19.63 -1.81
C LEU A 261 3.80 -19.88 -0.33
N LYS A 262 4.47 -20.87 0.28
CA LYS A 262 4.37 -21.15 1.71
C LYS A 262 4.87 -19.97 2.57
N ASP A 263 5.98 -19.35 2.18
CA ASP A 263 6.53 -18.21 2.92
C ASP A 263 5.69 -16.95 2.68
N ALA A 264 5.22 -16.69 1.45
CA ALA A 264 4.24 -15.62 1.15
C ALA A 264 2.98 -15.75 2.02
N ARG A 265 2.41 -16.96 2.11
CA ARG A 265 1.25 -17.26 2.95
C ARG A 265 1.53 -17.02 4.43
N LYS A 266 2.72 -17.39 4.94
CA LYS A 266 3.09 -17.15 6.35
C LYS A 266 3.20 -15.67 6.66
N ALA A 267 3.89 -14.90 5.81
CA ALA A 267 4.00 -13.46 5.97
C ALA A 267 2.62 -12.79 5.93
N ALA A 268 1.75 -13.19 4.98
CA ALA A 268 0.38 -12.73 4.91
C ALA A 268 -0.41 -13.06 6.17
N TYR A 269 -0.28 -14.30 6.68
CA TYR A 269 -1.01 -14.72 7.89
C TYR A 269 -0.56 -13.95 9.12
N PHE A 270 0.74 -13.71 9.29
CA PHE A 270 1.27 -12.85 10.35
C PHE A 270 0.67 -11.43 10.25
N GLY A 271 0.70 -10.83 9.06
CA GLY A 271 0.20 -9.48 8.81
C GLY A 271 -1.28 -9.27 9.16
N ILE A 272 -2.09 -10.34 9.18
CA ILE A 272 -3.53 -10.25 9.47
C ILE A 272 -3.96 -10.85 10.82
N SER A 273 -3.04 -11.41 11.59
CA SER A 273 -3.40 -12.13 12.83
C SER A 273 -2.55 -11.80 14.04
N ASP A 274 -1.35 -11.24 13.84
CA ASP A 274 -0.50 -10.86 14.97
C ASP A 274 -0.96 -9.54 15.60
N GLY A 275 -0.96 -9.48 16.92
CA GLY A 275 -1.39 -8.31 17.68
C GLY A 275 -0.55 -7.04 17.44
N SER A 276 0.68 -7.19 16.91
CA SER A 276 1.50 -6.06 16.50
C SER A 276 1.08 -5.48 15.15
N MET A 277 0.28 -6.21 14.36
CA MET A 277 -0.10 -5.85 12.99
C MET A 277 -1.55 -5.40 12.86
N ILE A 278 -2.40 -5.77 13.82
CA ILE A 278 -3.84 -5.53 13.74
C ILE A 278 -4.37 -4.70 14.92
N ASP A 279 -5.42 -3.92 14.64
CA ASP A 279 -6.37 -3.44 15.66
C ASP A 279 -7.37 -4.56 15.96
N ALA A 280 -7.17 -5.24 17.10
CA ALA A 280 -8.00 -6.38 17.50
C ALA A 280 -9.48 -5.99 17.74
N GLY A 281 -9.76 -4.72 18.07
CA GLY A 281 -11.11 -4.23 18.33
C GLY A 281 -11.98 -4.23 17.08
N ASN A 282 -11.40 -3.92 15.93
CA ASN A 282 -12.09 -3.83 14.65
C ASN A 282 -11.67 -4.91 13.64
N ASN A 283 -10.65 -5.69 13.97
CA ASN A 283 -10.02 -6.64 13.05
C ASN A 283 -9.57 -5.98 11.74
N LEU A 284 -8.87 -4.84 11.87
CA LEU A 284 -8.28 -4.06 10.80
C LEU A 284 -6.75 -4.12 10.87
N LEU A 285 -6.08 -3.80 9.77
CA LEU A 285 -4.67 -3.41 9.85
C LEU A 285 -4.56 -2.22 10.82
N ARG A 286 -3.55 -2.28 11.71
CA ARG A 286 -3.36 -1.23 12.72
C ARG A 286 -3.11 0.13 12.09
N ASP A 287 -3.41 1.18 12.81
CA ASP A 287 -2.97 2.52 12.46
C ASP A 287 -1.45 2.65 12.70
N GLU A 288 -0.71 2.90 11.63
CA GLU A 288 0.74 3.12 11.68
C GLU A 288 1.09 4.61 11.68
N GLY A 289 0.07 5.47 11.87
CA GLY A 289 0.21 6.92 12.05
C GLY A 289 0.23 7.71 10.75
N ASN A 290 0.79 8.91 10.86
CA ASN A 290 0.96 9.88 9.77
C ASN A 290 2.35 9.75 9.13
N GLY A 291 2.68 10.61 8.19
CA GLY A 291 3.94 10.56 7.47
C GLY A 291 4.05 9.27 6.66
N ASP A 292 5.21 8.64 6.69
CA ASP A 292 5.46 7.39 5.96
C ASP A 292 4.55 6.26 6.40
N GLY A 293 4.27 6.16 7.71
CA GLY A 293 3.37 5.15 8.28
C GLY A 293 1.96 5.17 7.69
N GLY A 294 1.49 6.34 7.25
CA GLY A 294 0.19 6.48 6.61
C GLY A 294 0.02 5.64 5.35
N LEU A 295 1.13 5.33 4.64
CA LEU A 295 1.10 4.59 3.39
C LEU A 295 1.29 3.07 3.54
N PHE A 296 1.90 2.61 4.63
CA PHE A 296 2.36 1.23 4.79
C PHE A 296 1.27 0.18 4.57
N LYS A 297 0.08 0.39 5.11
CA LYS A 297 -1.06 -0.51 4.93
C LYS A 297 -1.47 -0.69 3.46
N GLY A 298 -1.44 0.40 2.69
CA GLY A 298 -1.76 0.37 1.26
C GLY A 298 -0.78 -0.52 0.49
N ILE A 299 0.51 -0.47 0.83
CA ILE A 299 1.54 -1.31 0.23
C ILE A 299 1.29 -2.79 0.54
N PHE A 300 0.98 -3.13 1.80
CA PHE A 300 0.58 -4.51 2.15
C PHE A 300 -0.60 -4.99 1.30
N ILE A 301 -1.65 -4.20 1.19
CA ILE A 301 -2.87 -4.56 0.45
C ILE A 301 -2.58 -4.79 -1.03
N ARG A 302 -1.69 -4.02 -1.65
CA ARG A 302 -1.35 -4.15 -3.08
C ARG A 302 -0.86 -5.55 -3.43
N TYR A 303 -0.07 -6.17 -2.56
CA TYR A 303 0.45 -7.52 -2.78
C TYR A 303 -0.49 -8.60 -2.21
N PHE A 304 -1.15 -8.30 -1.11
CA PHE A 304 -2.09 -9.20 -0.45
C PHE A 304 -3.27 -9.57 -1.35
N VAL A 305 -3.85 -8.61 -2.09
CA VAL A 305 -4.97 -8.90 -3.01
C VAL A 305 -4.58 -9.86 -4.14
N LYS A 306 -3.33 -9.79 -4.61
CA LYS A 306 -2.82 -10.72 -5.63
C LYS A 306 -2.68 -12.14 -5.08
N LEU A 307 -2.20 -12.27 -3.84
CA LEU A 307 -2.09 -13.57 -3.17
C LEU A 307 -3.45 -14.21 -2.93
N ILE A 308 -4.45 -13.47 -2.48
CA ILE A 308 -5.79 -14.03 -2.21
C ILE A 308 -6.54 -14.48 -3.46
N LEU A 309 -6.14 -14.01 -4.64
CA LEU A 309 -6.68 -14.41 -5.94
C LEU A 309 -5.91 -15.59 -6.58
N ASP A 310 -4.83 -16.07 -5.95
CA ASP A 310 -4.07 -17.21 -6.46
C ASP A 310 -4.79 -18.53 -6.14
N ASP A 311 -5.09 -19.31 -7.18
CA ASP A 311 -5.78 -20.59 -7.07
C ASP A 311 -4.94 -21.68 -6.35
N ASN A 312 -3.62 -21.47 -6.22
CA ASN A 312 -2.72 -22.39 -5.53
C ASN A 312 -2.67 -22.14 -4.01
N LEU A 313 -3.28 -21.05 -3.54
CA LEU A 313 -3.36 -20.78 -2.10
C LEU A 313 -4.35 -21.77 -1.44
N GLU A 314 -3.94 -22.39 -0.33
CA GLU A 314 -4.79 -23.35 0.37
C GLU A 314 -6.13 -22.73 0.79
N PRO A 315 -7.27 -23.37 0.52
CA PRO A 315 -8.60 -22.78 0.71
C PRO A 315 -8.89 -22.27 2.13
N ILE A 316 -8.30 -22.89 3.15
CA ILE A 316 -8.47 -22.47 4.55
C ILE A 316 -7.84 -21.09 4.81
N TYR A 317 -6.67 -20.81 4.23
CA TYR A 317 -6.00 -19.52 4.34
C TYR A 317 -6.67 -18.50 3.42
N GLN A 318 -6.99 -18.89 2.20
CA GLN A 318 -7.68 -18.03 1.26
C GLN A 318 -8.97 -17.46 1.86
N LYS A 319 -9.79 -18.31 2.48
CA LYS A 319 -11.03 -17.89 3.15
C LYS A 319 -10.77 -16.88 4.28
N LYS A 320 -9.75 -17.13 5.12
CA LYS A 320 -9.38 -16.20 6.20
C LYS A 320 -8.92 -14.84 5.65
N PHE A 321 -8.09 -14.88 4.62
CA PHE A 321 -7.53 -13.69 3.98
C PHE A 321 -8.63 -12.86 3.31
N ILE A 322 -9.54 -13.50 2.58
CA ILE A 322 -10.71 -12.84 1.97
C ILE A 322 -11.59 -12.20 3.04
N THR A 323 -11.85 -12.90 4.14
CA THR A 323 -12.67 -12.37 5.24
C THR A 323 -12.04 -11.10 5.84
N PHE A 324 -10.73 -11.13 6.13
CA PHE A 324 -10.00 -9.97 6.65
C PHE A 324 -9.97 -8.81 5.65
N PHE A 325 -9.64 -9.09 4.39
CA PHE A 325 -9.61 -8.11 3.31
C PHE A 325 -10.96 -7.41 3.14
N ASN A 326 -12.04 -8.17 3.05
CA ASN A 326 -13.38 -7.63 2.92
C ASN A 326 -13.79 -6.78 4.12
N ASN A 327 -13.44 -7.19 5.34
CA ASN A 327 -13.72 -6.42 6.54
C ASN A 327 -13.00 -5.06 6.53
N ASN A 328 -11.71 -5.04 6.14
CA ASN A 328 -10.95 -3.81 6.03
C ASN A 328 -11.54 -2.85 4.99
N ALA A 329 -11.88 -3.35 3.80
CA ALA A 329 -12.49 -2.54 2.75
C ALA A 329 -13.87 -1.99 3.16
N ASP A 330 -14.71 -2.84 3.76
CA ASP A 330 -16.06 -2.47 4.20
C ASP A 330 -16.01 -1.37 5.27
N ILE A 331 -15.19 -1.54 6.30
CA ILE A 331 -15.06 -0.56 7.39
C ILE A 331 -14.41 0.73 6.87
N LEU A 332 -13.34 0.64 6.07
CA LEU A 332 -12.73 1.84 5.48
C LEU A 332 -13.76 2.65 4.70
N TRP A 333 -14.53 2.01 3.81
CA TRP A 333 -15.51 2.73 3.01
C TRP A 333 -16.67 3.28 3.84
N ARG A 334 -17.12 2.58 4.87
CA ARG A 334 -18.26 3.02 5.70
C ARG A 334 -17.89 4.05 6.75
N LYS A 335 -16.68 3.94 7.35
CA LYS A 335 -16.28 4.72 8.52
C LYS A 335 -14.96 5.50 8.33
N GLY A 336 -14.01 4.93 7.59
CA GLY A 336 -12.66 5.46 7.44
C GLY A 336 -12.51 6.54 6.36
N VAL A 337 -13.59 6.86 5.64
CA VAL A 337 -13.62 7.94 4.65
C VAL A 337 -14.67 8.98 5.03
N ASN A 338 -14.30 10.25 4.97
CA ASN A 338 -15.26 11.34 5.07
C ASN A 338 -16.06 11.46 3.76
N LYS A 339 -17.36 11.27 3.81
CA LYS A 339 -18.22 11.22 2.60
C LYS A 339 -18.43 12.57 1.92
N SER A 340 -18.16 13.70 2.60
CA SER A 340 -18.33 15.03 2.01
C SER A 340 -17.21 15.41 1.04
N ASP A 341 -15.98 14.92 1.27
CA ASP A 341 -14.79 15.28 0.52
C ASP A 341 -13.95 14.08 0.06
N LEU A 342 -14.33 12.86 0.49
CA LEU A 342 -13.70 11.59 0.18
C LEU A 342 -12.25 11.49 0.68
N LEU A 343 -11.94 12.16 1.79
CA LEU A 343 -10.64 12.07 2.45
C LEU A 343 -10.63 10.96 3.50
N TYR A 344 -9.54 10.19 3.50
CA TYR A 344 -9.31 9.08 4.42
C TYR A 344 -8.55 9.54 5.66
N GLY A 345 -8.85 8.92 6.81
CA GLY A 345 -8.04 9.02 8.02
C GLY A 345 -6.93 7.97 8.06
N SER A 346 -5.92 8.17 8.92
CA SER A 346 -4.86 7.18 9.15
C SER A 346 -5.40 5.88 9.73
N SER A 347 -6.35 5.97 10.64
CA SER A 347 -7.14 4.81 11.08
C SER A 347 -8.24 4.50 10.07
N TRP A 348 -8.28 3.27 9.57
CA TRP A 348 -9.36 2.86 8.65
C TRP A 348 -10.74 2.72 9.31
N ALA A 349 -10.82 2.90 10.62
CA ALA A 349 -12.09 2.97 11.36
C ALA A 349 -12.64 4.39 11.53
N LYS A 350 -11.89 5.43 11.11
CA LYS A 350 -12.25 6.85 11.31
C LYS A 350 -11.82 7.69 10.12
N GLY A 351 -12.71 8.48 9.56
CA GLY A 351 -12.41 9.42 8.48
C GLY A 351 -11.49 10.56 8.90
N ALA A 352 -10.96 11.28 7.92
CA ALA A 352 -10.11 12.45 8.16
C ALA A 352 -10.85 13.55 8.92
N GLU A 353 -10.16 14.21 9.84
CA GLU A 353 -10.61 15.45 10.49
C GLU A 353 -9.86 16.63 9.85
N GLY A 354 -10.46 17.24 8.82
CA GLY A 354 -9.82 18.30 8.05
C GLY A 354 -8.98 17.78 6.88
N SER A 355 -7.77 18.36 6.67
CA SER A 355 -6.85 17.88 5.62
C SER A 355 -6.30 16.49 5.92
N THR A 356 -5.78 15.84 4.89
CA THR A 356 -5.10 14.54 5.01
C THR A 356 -3.83 14.52 4.15
N GLN A 357 -2.86 13.70 4.56
CA GLN A 357 -1.61 13.55 3.84
C GLN A 357 -1.76 12.63 2.63
N LEU A 358 -0.94 12.86 1.60
CA LEU A 358 -0.88 12.04 0.40
C LEU A 358 -0.70 10.56 0.72
N THR A 359 0.14 10.24 1.69
CA THR A 359 0.41 8.87 2.15
C THR A 359 -0.85 8.17 2.67
N ILE A 360 -1.61 8.86 3.51
CA ILE A 360 -2.86 8.35 4.09
C ILE A 360 -3.92 8.19 3.00
N GLN A 361 -4.12 9.22 2.16
CA GLN A 361 -5.09 9.18 1.07
C GLN A 361 -4.79 8.05 0.11
N THR A 362 -3.53 7.91 -0.31
CA THR A 362 -3.07 6.87 -1.23
C THR A 362 -3.30 5.47 -0.65
N SER A 363 -3.03 5.28 0.65
CA SER A 363 -3.29 4.00 1.34
C SER A 363 -4.77 3.59 1.28
N GLY A 364 -5.67 4.53 1.56
CA GLY A 364 -7.11 4.30 1.47
C GLY A 364 -7.57 4.01 0.03
N CYS A 365 -7.14 4.83 -0.93
CA CYS A 365 -7.44 4.63 -2.35
C CYS A 365 -6.95 3.26 -2.84
N THR A 366 -5.75 2.83 -2.43
CA THR A 366 -5.20 1.52 -2.80
C THR A 366 -6.09 0.37 -2.31
N LEU A 367 -6.63 0.43 -1.08
CA LEU A 367 -7.55 -0.61 -0.58
C LEU A 367 -8.85 -0.64 -1.39
N ILE A 368 -9.41 0.52 -1.75
CA ILE A 368 -10.67 0.58 -2.49
C ILE A 368 -10.49 0.11 -3.95
N GLU A 369 -9.39 0.50 -4.62
CA GLU A 369 -9.05 -0.05 -5.95
C GLU A 369 -8.79 -1.56 -5.90
N ALA A 370 -8.04 -2.03 -4.89
CA ALA A 370 -7.82 -3.46 -4.69
C ALA A 370 -9.13 -4.22 -4.47
N LYS A 371 -10.10 -3.59 -3.77
CA LYS A 371 -11.42 -4.19 -3.56
C LYS A 371 -12.24 -4.25 -4.84
N ALA A 372 -12.26 -3.19 -5.65
CA ALA A 372 -12.90 -3.21 -6.96
C ALA A 372 -12.27 -4.27 -7.88
N TYR A 373 -10.93 -4.35 -7.88
CA TYR A 373 -10.19 -5.39 -8.61
C TYR A 373 -10.58 -6.80 -8.14
N TYR A 374 -10.62 -7.04 -6.82
CA TYR A 374 -11.04 -8.33 -6.26
C TYR A 374 -12.47 -8.69 -6.69
N GLU A 375 -13.43 -7.77 -6.62
CA GLU A 375 -14.82 -8.03 -7.01
C GLU A 375 -14.96 -8.44 -8.49
N LYS A 376 -14.09 -7.89 -9.36
CA LYS A 376 -14.06 -8.22 -10.79
C LYS A 376 -13.47 -9.61 -11.07
N TYR A 377 -12.45 -10.03 -10.30
CA TYR A 377 -11.66 -11.22 -10.62
C TYR A 377 -11.86 -12.39 -9.63
N LYS A 378 -12.62 -12.20 -8.54
CA LYS A 378 -12.98 -13.31 -7.64
C LYS A 378 -13.79 -14.36 -8.41
N LYS A 379 -13.51 -15.63 -8.13
CA LYS A 379 -14.21 -16.78 -8.69
C LYS A 379 -15.33 -17.25 -7.80
#